data_5a3b10032b09b298087fc4b43d767406
#
_entry.id   5a3b10032b09b298087fc4b43d767406
#
_cell.length_a   1.000
_cell.length_b   1.000
_cell.length_c   1.000
_cell.angle_alpha   90.00
_cell.angle_beta   90.00
_cell.angle_gamma   90.00
#
_symmetry.space_group_name_H-M   'P 1'
#
loop_
_entity.id
_entity.type
_entity.pdbx_description
1 polymer ?
#
loop_
_entity_poly.entity_id
_entity_poly.type
_entity_poly.pdbx_seq_one_letter_code
_entity_poly.pdbx_strand_id
1 'polypeptide(L)'
;MLRPDGTAEVVAISPGPPLTLSGMPYETTVIDVEPGSVLALYTDGLVERGDRDIGQGLRRLTEALAARCRPDRALDETGRALLADLADQAPRDDAALLLARTRAIPATDIAHWEIPADPTAASKAREWIARQFTIWGLDDLLFTTELIVSELVTNAVRYGRSPMDLRLIRHNVLVCEVTDSSSTQPRLRRARTTDEGGRGLFLVAQLGGRWGCRHGQNGKTIWSEQAIQDRGGSRQSYPQL
;
A
#
# COMPACT_ATOMS: atom_id res chain seq x y z
N MET A 1 4.83 -12.99 11.70
CA MET A 1 3.63 -13.17 10.88
C MET A 1 2.85 -14.38 11.36
N LEU A 2 1.53 -14.28 11.42
CA LEU A 2 0.64 -15.41 11.68
C LEU A 2 -0.10 -15.73 10.38
N ARG A 3 -0.02 -16.97 9.91
CA ARG A 3 -0.73 -17.45 8.73
C ARG A 3 -2.18 -17.84 9.04
N PRO A 4 -3.06 -17.95 8.04
CA PRO A 4 -4.45 -18.36 8.25
C PRO A 4 -4.62 -19.75 8.87
N ASP A 5 -3.65 -20.65 8.66
CA ASP A 5 -3.59 -21.98 9.24
C ASP A 5 -3.22 -22.00 10.75
N GLY A 6 -2.91 -20.83 11.31
CA GLY A 6 -2.49 -20.66 12.70
C GLY A 6 -0.98 -20.78 12.94
N THR A 7 -0.18 -20.99 11.90
CA THR A 7 1.28 -21.03 12.01
C THR A 7 1.83 -19.60 12.21
N ALA A 8 2.58 -19.40 13.29
CA ALA A 8 3.27 -18.13 13.55
C ALA A 8 4.79 -18.28 13.30
N GLU A 9 5.32 -17.34 12.55
CA GLU A 9 6.75 -17.32 12.18
C GLU A 9 7.35 -15.93 12.28
N VAL A 10 8.64 -15.84 12.50
CA VAL A 10 9.42 -14.61 12.37
C VAL A 10 9.86 -14.47 10.92
N VAL A 11 9.44 -13.38 10.28
CA VAL A 11 9.86 -13.10 8.90
C VAL A 11 11.31 -12.61 8.94
N ALA A 12 12.20 -13.30 8.24
CA ALA A 12 13.60 -12.89 8.11
C ALA A 12 13.67 -11.67 7.17
N ILE A 13 14.07 -10.53 7.72
CA ILE A 13 14.29 -9.27 6.99
C ILE A 13 15.72 -8.84 7.26
N SER A 14 16.47 -8.50 6.20
CA SER A 14 17.82 -7.92 6.38
C SER A 14 17.71 -6.59 7.13
N PRO A 15 18.44 -6.41 8.24
CA PRO A 15 18.41 -5.15 8.96
C PRO A 15 18.98 -4.03 8.07
N GLY A 16 18.24 -2.93 7.95
CA GLY A 16 18.67 -1.74 7.24
C GLY A 16 19.41 -0.75 8.16
N PRO A 17 20.10 0.24 7.59
CA PRO A 17 20.69 1.32 8.37
C PRO A 17 19.60 2.17 9.05
N PRO A 18 19.90 2.88 10.15
CA PRO A 18 18.98 3.82 10.74
C PRO A 18 18.47 4.86 9.73
N LEU A 19 17.19 5.22 9.80
CA LEU A 19 16.53 6.16 8.87
C LEU A 19 17.24 7.54 8.78
N THR A 20 18.00 7.90 9.80
CA THR A 20 18.73 9.16 9.87
C THR A 20 20.06 9.16 9.13
N LEU A 21 20.57 7.99 8.71
CA LEU A 21 21.80 7.87 7.95
C LEU A 21 21.48 7.97 6.44
N SER A 22 21.56 9.20 5.91
CA SER A 22 21.38 9.44 4.47
C SER A 22 22.51 8.83 3.64
N GLY A 23 22.16 8.29 2.47
CA GLY A 23 23.12 7.81 1.46
C GLY A 23 23.44 6.31 1.50
N MET A 24 22.93 5.55 2.45
CA MET A 24 23.03 4.08 2.43
C MET A 24 21.79 3.47 1.75
N PRO A 25 21.98 2.49 0.84
CA PRO A 25 20.84 1.82 0.21
C PRO A 25 20.11 0.92 1.22
N TYR A 26 18.78 0.90 1.13
CA TYR A 26 17.93 -0.06 1.84
C TYR A 26 17.70 -1.29 0.97
N GLU A 27 17.87 -2.47 1.54
CA GLU A 27 17.47 -3.70 0.88
C GLU A 27 15.96 -3.91 1.01
N THR A 28 15.33 -4.32 -0.09
CA THR A 28 13.91 -4.65 -0.11
C THR A 28 13.73 -6.14 -0.03
N THR A 29 13.00 -6.61 0.97
CA THR A 29 12.56 -8.02 1.08
C THR A 29 11.11 -8.12 0.61
N VAL A 30 10.84 -9.02 -0.33
CA VAL A 30 9.48 -9.32 -0.80
C VAL A 30 9.05 -10.64 -0.16
N ILE A 31 7.87 -10.63 0.43
CA ILE A 31 7.25 -11.81 1.04
C ILE A 31 5.85 -12.02 0.47
N ASP A 32 5.49 -13.27 0.25
CA ASP A 32 4.13 -13.64 -0.10
C ASP A 32 3.28 -13.78 1.16
N VAL A 33 2.16 -13.06 1.18
CA VAL A 33 1.27 -13.01 2.34
C VAL A 33 -0.12 -13.46 1.94
N GLU A 34 -0.56 -14.58 2.49
CA GLU A 34 -1.91 -15.10 2.23
C GLU A 34 -2.99 -14.18 2.82
N PRO A 35 -4.15 -14.06 2.15
CA PRO A 35 -5.30 -13.37 2.72
C PRO A 35 -5.73 -13.97 4.06
N GLY A 36 -5.96 -13.11 5.06
CA GLY A 36 -6.29 -13.53 6.42
C GLY A 36 -5.08 -13.64 7.35
N SER A 37 -3.85 -13.55 6.82
CA SER A 37 -2.63 -13.47 7.64
C SER A 37 -2.65 -12.22 8.53
N VAL A 38 -1.98 -12.31 9.68
CA VAL A 38 -1.77 -11.16 10.58
C VAL A 38 -0.29 -10.83 10.67
N LEU A 39 0.05 -9.62 10.27
CA LEU A 39 1.37 -9.05 10.45
C LEU A 39 1.45 -8.39 11.83
N ALA A 40 2.49 -8.70 12.58
CA ALA A 40 2.82 -8.03 13.84
C ALA A 40 4.15 -7.30 13.65
N LEU A 41 4.12 -5.97 13.71
CA LEU A 41 5.30 -5.13 13.75
C LEU A 41 5.45 -4.63 15.19
N TYR A 42 6.66 -4.67 15.71
CA TYR A 42 6.93 -4.38 17.13
C TYR A 42 8.29 -3.69 17.28
N THR A 43 8.46 -2.99 18.39
CA THR A 43 9.76 -2.48 18.81
C THR A 43 10.46 -3.52 19.69
N ASP A 44 11.78 -3.41 19.80
CA ASP A 44 12.66 -4.29 20.59
C ASP A 44 12.24 -4.38 22.05
N GLY A 45 11.78 -3.28 22.67
CA GLY A 45 11.25 -3.27 24.03
C GLY A 45 10.14 -4.28 24.33
N LEU A 46 9.49 -4.84 23.28
CA LEU A 46 8.51 -5.92 23.47
C LEU A 46 9.14 -7.31 23.60
N VAL A 47 10.29 -7.55 22.97
CA VAL A 47 10.95 -8.87 22.86
C VAL A 47 12.29 -8.92 23.60
N GLU A 48 12.98 -7.80 23.73
CA GLU A 48 14.26 -7.70 24.41
C GLU A 48 14.06 -7.38 25.90
N ARG A 49 14.61 -8.22 26.79
CA ARG A 49 14.42 -8.07 28.24
C ARG A 49 15.67 -8.41 29.00
N GLY A 50 16.44 -7.37 29.32
CA GLY A 50 17.62 -7.49 30.16
C GLY A 50 18.63 -8.50 29.63
N ASP A 51 18.98 -9.51 30.43
CA ASP A 51 19.95 -10.55 30.06
C ASP A 51 19.33 -11.72 29.28
N ARG A 52 18.07 -11.64 28.86
CA ARG A 52 17.40 -12.71 28.11
C ARG A 52 17.72 -12.60 26.62
N ASP A 53 17.99 -13.74 26.00
CA ASP A 53 18.18 -13.87 24.56
C ASP A 53 16.94 -13.38 23.80
N ILE A 54 17.12 -12.47 22.82
CA ILE A 54 16.08 -11.93 21.96
C ILE A 54 15.28 -13.05 21.28
N GLY A 55 15.92 -14.20 20.96
CA GLY A 55 15.27 -15.39 20.42
C GLY A 55 14.21 -15.98 21.35
N GLN A 56 14.36 -15.84 22.68
CA GLN A 56 13.34 -16.27 23.64
C GLN A 56 12.14 -15.31 23.61
N GLY A 57 12.39 -14.01 23.52
CA GLY A 57 11.32 -13.00 23.38
C GLY A 57 10.50 -13.20 22.11
N LEU A 58 11.16 -13.46 20.98
CA LEU A 58 10.52 -13.77 19.71
C LEU A 58 9.67 -15.04 19.74
N ARG A 59 10.16 -16.10 20.39
CA ARG A 59 9.35 -17.33 20.58
C ARG A 59 8.10 -17.05 21.41
N ARG A 60 8.19 -16.33 22.51
CA ARG A 60 7.04 -15.96 23.33
C ARG A 60 6.04 -15.11 22.55
N LEU A 61 6.50 -14.15 21.74
CA LEU A 61 5.63 -13.34 20.88
C LEU A 61 4.91 -14.19 19.84
N THR A 62 5.59 -15.12 19.16
CA THR A 62 4.98 -15.99 18.16
C THR A 62 3.97 -16.96 18.78
N GLU A 63 4.28 -17.56 19.93
CA GLU A 63 3.39 -18.45 20.67
C GLU A 63 2.13 -17.69 21.16
N ALA A 64 2.32 -16.50 21.75
CA ALA A 64 1.22 -15.66 22.20
C ALA A 64 0.35 -15.19 21.03
N LEU A 65 0.95 -14.81 19.89
CA LEU A 65 0.23 -14.42 18.68
C LEU A 65 -0.64 -15.58 18.16
N ALA A 66 -0.08 -16.78 18.04
CA ALA A 66 -0.81 -17.97 17.63
C ALA A 66 -1.97 -18.35 18.61
N ALA A 67 -1.75 -18.17 19.90
CA ALA A 67 -2.75 -18.49 20.91
C ALA A 67 -3.90 -17.46 21.01
N ARG A 68 -3.60 -16.17 20.82
CA ARG A 68 -4.55 -15.06 21.07
C ARG A 68 -5.24 -14.54 19.82
N CYS A 69 -4.59 -14.63 18.65
CA CYS A 69 -5.15 -14.11 17.41
C CYS A 69 -6.13 -15.12 16.81
N ARG A 70 -7.39 -14.74 16.72
CA ARG A 70 -8.48 -15.55 16.13
C ARG A 70 -9.06 -14.79 14.94
N PRO A 71 -9.60 -15.48 13.90
CA PRO A 71 -10.20 -14.83 12.73
C PRO A 71 -11.34 -13.87 13.07
N ASP A 72 -12.15 -14.24 14.05
CA ASP A 72 -13.35 -13.55 14.54
C ASP A 72 -13.07 -12.48 15.59
N ARG A 73 -11.85 -12.46 16.15
CA ARG A 73 -11.48 -11.53 17.21
C ARG A 73 -10.94 -10.21 16.63
N ALA A 74 -11.37 -9.09 17.23
CA ALA A 74 -10.84 -7.77 16.90
C ALA A 74 -9.33 -7.68 17.18
N LEU A 75 -8.58 -7.05 16.26
CA LEU A 75 -7.13 -6.91 16.42
C LEU A 75 -6.74 -6.06 17.62
N ASP A 76 -7.56 -5.07 17.97
CA ASP A 76 -7.35 -4.23 19.14
C ASP A 76 -7.41 -5.02 20.45
N GLU A 77 -8.40 -5.93 20.59
CA GLU A 77 -8.49 -6.85 21.72
C GLU A 77 -7.32 -7.84 21.74
N THR A 78 -6.93 -8.33 20.57
CA THR A 78 -5.77 -9.21 20.41
C THR A 78 -4.50 -8.50 20.86
N GLY A 79 -4.30 -7.26 20.42
CA GLY A 79 -3.14 -6.45 20.78
C GLY A 79 -3.03 -6.19 22.28
N ARG A 80 -4.15 -5.84 22.93
CA ARG A 80 -4.18 -5.66 24.39
C ARG A 80 -3.84 -6.96 25.13
N ALA A 81 -4.38 -8.09 24.69
CA ALA A 81 -4.09 -9.39 25.30
C ALA A 81 -2.60 -9.78 25.11
N LEU A 82 -2.02 -9.55 23.94
CA LEU A 82 -0.60 -9.78 23.67
C LEU A 82 0.28 -8.91 24.55
N LEU A 83 -0.02 -7.62 24.67
CA LEU A 83 0.72 -6.72 25.54
C LEU A 83 0.63 -7.16 27.01
N ALA A 84 -0.54 -7.61 27.47
CA ALA A 84 -0.71 -8.14 28.83
C ALA A 84 0.08 -9.42 29.07
N ASP A 85 0.09 -10.37 28.12
CA ASP A 85 0.84 -11.63 28.24
C ASP A 85 2.37 -11.41 28.17
N LEU A 86 2.79 -10.39 27.42
CA LEU A 86 4.19 -10.06 27.22
C LEU A 86 4.68 -9.01 28.22
N ALA A 87 3.79 -8.27 28.90
CA ALA A 87 4.18 -7.33 29.93
C ALA A 87 4.71 -8.08 31.17
N ASP A 88 6.00 -7.96 31.44
CA ASP A 88 6.57 -8.28 32.75
C ASP A 88 6.61 -7.03 33.64
N GLN A 89 6.87 -7.23 34.93
CA GLN A 89 6.68 -6.25 36.01
C GLN A 89 7.47 -4.94 35.93
N ALA A 90 8.33 -4.74 34.93
CA ALA A 90 8.96 -3.43 34.62
C ALA A 90 9.54 -3.44 33.19
N PRO A 91 8.85 -2.86 32.21
CA PRO A 91 9.47 -2.59 30.92
C PRO A 91 10.64 -1.61 31.11
N ARG A 92 11.82 -1.96 30.60
CA ARG A 92 13.00 -1.08 30.65
C ARG A 92 13.04 -0.09 29.48
N ASP A 93 12.19 -0.32 28.46
CA ASP A 93 12.11 0.49 27.27
C ASP A 93 10.67 0.56 26.75
N ASP A 94 10.39 1.54 25.92
CA ASP A 94 9.08 1.75 25.30
C ASP A 94 8.75 0.60 24.35
N ALA A 95 7.58 -0.01 24.54
CA ALA A 95 7.09 -1.10 23.72
C ALA A 95 5.92 -0.65 22.84
N ALA A 96 6.06 -0.83 21.53
CA ALA A 96 4.97 -0.62 20.56
C ALA A 96 4.66 -1.91 19.81
N LEU A 97 3.37 -2.11 19.52
CA LEU A 97 2.86 -3.24 18.73
C LEU A 97 1.83 -2.75 17.74
N LEU A 98 2.04 -3.01 16.45
CA LEU A 98 1.06 -2.80 15.38
C LEU A 98 0.64 -4.15 14.81
N LEU A 99 -0.66 -4.43 14.80
CA LEU A 99 -1.24 -5.61 14.17
C LEU A 99 -2.01 -5.21 12.92
N ALA A 100 -1.75 -5.89 11.80
CA ALA A 100 -2.46 -5.69 10.54
C ALA A 100 -2.92 -7.04 9.98
N ARG A 101 -4.24 -7.17 9.73
CA ARG A 101 -4.80 -8.37 9.08
C ARG A 101 -4.92 -8.12 7.59
N THR A 102 -4.32 -9.00 6.79
CA THR A 102 -4.40 -8.94 5.33
C THR A 102 -5.77 -9.40 4.85
N ARG A 103 -6.24 -8.78 3.76
CA ARG A 103 -7.48 -9.16 3.08
C ARG A 103 -7.21 -9.24 1.60
N ALA A 104 -7.75 -10.25 0.92
CA ALA A 104 -7.78 -10.25 -0.53
C ALA A 104 -8.81 -9.22 -1.03
N ILE A 105 -8.43 -8.46 -2.03
CA ILE A 105 -9.40 -7.73 -2.85
C ILE A 105 -9.94 -8.73 -3.87
N PRO A 106 -11.26 -8.89 -4.00
CA PRO A 106 -11.84 -9.78 -4.99
C PRO A 106 -11.32 -9.46 -6.41
N ALA A 107 -11.08 -10.49 -7.22
CA ALA A 107 -10.63 -10.28 -8.59
C ALA A 107 -11.60 -9.44 -9.44
N THR A 108 -12.90 -9.48 -9.10
CA THR A 108 -13.95 -8.62 -9.70
C THR A 108 -13.77 -7.14 -9.41
N ASP A 109 -12.99 -6.81 -8.38
CA ASP A 109 -12.71 -5.45 -7.94
C ASP A 109 -11.32 -4.96 -8.38
N ILE A 110 -10.64 -5.75 -9.23
CA ILE A 110 -9.37 -5.43 -9.85
C ILE A 110 -9.51 -5.49 -11.35
N ALA A 111 -9.06 -4.44 -12.04
CA ALA A 111 -8.92 -4.43 -13.48
C ALA A 111 -7.46 -4.09 -13.84
N HIS A 112 -6.90 -4.80 -14.83
CA HIS A 112 -5.50 -4.66 -15.21
C HIS A 112 -5.36 -4.72 -16.73
N TRP A 113 -4.51 -3.85 -17.29
CA TRP A 113 -4.18 -3.79 -18.72
C TRP A 113 -2.72 -3.45 -18.92
N GLU A 114 -2.11 -4.12 -19.89
CA GLU A 114 -0.80 -3.76 -20.40
C GLU A 114 -0.91 -2.51 -21.29
N ILE A 115 -0.07 -1.53 -21.03
CA ILE A 115 -0.09 -0.25 -21.74
C ILE A 115 0.87 -0.34 -22.94
N PRO A 116 0.41 -0.08 -24.18
CA PRO A 116 1.31 -0.02 -25.32
C PRO A 116 2.25 1.18 -25.23
N ALA A 117 3.49 1.01 -25.66
CA ALA A 117 4.50 2.07 -25.70
C ALA A 117 4.34 2.96 -26.94
N ASP A 118 3.15 3.46 -27.20
CA ASP A 118 2.82 4.28 -28.35
C ASP A 118 1.87 5.45 -27.99
N PRO A 119 1.75 6.48 -28.87
CA PRO A 119 0.90 7.65 -28.61
C PRO A 119 -0.60 7.33 -28.40
N THR A 120 -1.08 6.18 -28.81
CA THR A 120 -2.49 5.79 -28.64
C THR A 120 -2.82 5.29 -27.24
N ALA A 121 -1.80 5.04 -26.42
CA ALA A 121 -1.93 4.47 -25.08
C ALA A 121 -2.96 5.17 -24.20
N ALA A 122 -2.92 6.51 -24.15
CA ALA A 122 -3.87 7.28 -23.33
C ALA A 122 -5.31 7.17 -23.83
N SER A 123 -5.53 7.09 -25.15
CA SER A 123 -6.87 6.88 -25.72
C SER A 123 -7.40 5.49 -25.40
N LYS A 124 -6.57 4.46 -25.56
CA LYS A 124 -6.93 3.08 -25.20
C LYS A 124 -7.24 2.96 -23.71
N ALA A 125 -6.44 3.58 -22.86
CA ALA A 125 -6.67 3.57 -21.43
C ALA A 125 -8.02 4.17 -21.05
N ARG A 126 -8.43 5.30 -21.65
CA ARG A 126 -9.77 5.88 -21.43
C ARG A 126 -10.89 4.94 -21.86
N GLU A 127 -10.76 4.27 -23.00
CA GLU A 127 -11.75 3.29 -23.45
C GLU A 127 -11.89 2.11 -22.48
N TRP A 128 -10.78 1.60 -21.96
CA TRP A 128 -10.79 0.52 -20.96
C TRP A 128 -11.47 0.96 -19.66
N ILE A 129 -11.16 2.16 -19.18
CA ILE A 129 -11.76 2.71 -17.97
C ILE A 129 -13.27 2.90 -18.16
N ALA A 130 -13.70 3.48 -19.27
CA ALA A 130 -15.12 3.71 -19.55
C ALA A 130 -15.92 2.40 -19.49
N ARG A 131 -15.42 1.35 -20.12
CA ARG A 131 -16.04 0.01 -20.07
C ARG A 131 -16.06 -0.57 -18.66
N GLN A 132 -14.94 -0.46 -17.93
CA GLN A 132 -14.84 -0.99 -16.58
C GLN A 132 -15.73 -0.23 -15.59
N PHE A 133 -15.87 1.08 -15.73
CA PHE A 133 -16.71 1.91 -14.88
C PHE A 133 -18.19 1.63 -15.07
N THR A 134 -18.64 1.35 -16.29
CA THR A 134 -19.99 0.86 -16.54
C THR A 134 -20.26 -0.46 -15.81
N ILE A 135 -19.28 -1.40 -15.81
CA ILE A 135 -19.39 -2.67 -15.08
C ILE A 135 -19.43 -2.45 -13.55
N TRP A 136 -18.66 -1.49 -13.05
CA TRP A 136 -18.56 -1.21 -11.63
C TRP A 136 -19.61 -0.22 -11.10
N GLY A 137 -20.37 0.44 -11.99
CA GLY A 137 -21.34 1.48 -11.62
C GLY A 137 -20.69 2.74 -11.06
N LEU A 138 -19.50 3.12 -11.56
CA LEU A 138 -18.70 4.26 -11.11
C LEU A 138 -18.73 5.44 -12.10
N ASP A 139 -19.80 5.58 -12.89
CA ASP A 139 -19.91 6.59 -13.95
C ASP A 139 -19.65 8.02 -13.44
N ASP A 140 -20.00 8.31 -12.19
CA ASP A 140 -19.79 9.62 -11.57
C ASP A 140 -18.30 9.99 -11.43
N LEU A 141 -17.40 8.98 -11.37
CA LEU A 141 -15.95 9.19 -11.29
C LEU A 141 -15.26 9.15 -12.64
N LEU A 142 -15.98 8.78 -13.72
CA LEU A 142 -15.38 8.51 -15.03
C LEU A 142 -14.56 9.70 -15.52
N PHE A 143 -15.14 10.87 -15.59
CA PHE A 143 -14.46 12.06 -16.12
C PHE A 143 -13.16 12.38 -15.36
N THR A 144 -13.21 12.36 -14.05
CA THR A 144 -12.04 12.67 -13.22
C THR A 144 -10.95 11.61 -13.36
N THR A 145 -11.35 10.32 -13.40
CA THR A 145 -10.40 9.22 -13.55
C THR A 145 -9.78 9.19 -14.95
N GLU A 146 -10.52 9.50 -16.01
CA GLU A 146 -9.99 9.63 -17.36
C GLU A 146 -8.89 10.70 -17.45
N LEU A 147 -9.06 11.82 -16.78
CA LEU A 147 -8.03 12.86 -16.71
C LEU A 147 -6.79 12.36 -15.97
N ILE A 148 -6.96 11.78 -14.78
CA ILE A 148 -5.86 11.22 -13.99
C ILE A 148 -5.08 10.17 -14.80
N VAL A 149 -5.78 9.20 -15.37
CA VAL A 149 -5.16 8.11 -16.13
C VAL A 149 -4.49 8.61 -17.39
N SER A 150 -5.10 9.58 -18.10
CA SER A 150 -4.48 10.18 -19.28
C SER A 150 -3.12 10.81 -18.95
N GLU A 151 -3.02 11.51 -17.81
CA GLU A 151 -1.78 12.12 -17.36
C GLU A 151 -0.75 11.07 -16.92
N LEU A 152 -1.17 10.06 -16.14
CA LEU A 152 -0.28 9.01 -15.67
C LEU A 152 0.26 8.16 -16.83
N VAL A 153 -0.60 7.75 -17.75
CA VAL A 153 -0.22 6.96 -18.94
C VAL A 153 0.67 7.77 -19.87
N THR A 154 0.34 9.04 -20.12
CA THR A 154 1.17 9.92 -20.94
C THR A 154 2.56 10.09 -20.34
N ASN A 155 2.65 10.23 -19.02
CA ASN A 155 3.93 10.31 -18.32
C ASN A 155 4.72 9.00 -18.41
N ALA A 156 4.06 7.84 -18.29
CA ALA A 156 4.72 6.55 -18.46
C ALA A 156 5.25 6.36 -19.88
N VAL A 157 4.48 6.72 -20.92
CA VAL A 157 4.91 6.62 -22.32
C VAL A 157 6.07 7.59 -22.64
N ARG A 158 6.05 8.81 -22.07
CA ARG A 158 7.07 9.82 -22.35
C ARG A 158 8.37 9.62 -21.57
N TYR A 159 8.28 9.18 -20.33
CA TYR A 159 9.40 9.19 -19.39
C TYR A 159 9.68 7.83 -18.75
N GLY A 160 8.76 6.88 -18.91
CA GLY A 160 8.87 5.52 -18.44
C GLY A 160 9.59 4.60 -19.40
N ARG A 161 9.55 3.31 -19.10
CA ARG A 161 10.06 2.21 -19.94
C ARG A 161 9.12 1.03 -19.87
N SER A 162 9.00 0.30 -20.98
CA SER A 162 8.23 -0.96 -21.00
C SER A 162 8.93 -2.06 -20.21
N PRO A 163 8.18 -3.01 -19.64
CA PRO A 163 6.72 -3.08 -19.68
C PRO A 163 6.05 -1.98 -18.87
N MET A 164 4.84 -1.60 -19.25
CA MET A 164 4.02 -0.61 -18.56
C MET A 164 2.63 -1.18 -18.34
N ASP A 165 2.06 -0.95 -17.16
CA ASP A 165 0.78 -1.50 -16.73
C ASP A 165 -0.13 -0.44 -16.13
N LEU A 166 -1.43 -0.52 -16.44
CA LEU A 166 -2.49 0.22 -15.78
C LEU A 166 -3.30 -0.75 -14.92
N ARG A 167 -3.49 -0.42 -13.65
CA ARG A 167 -4.33 -1.19 -12.73
C ARG A 167 -5.32 -0.28 -12.03
N LEU A 168 -6.58 -0.70 -11.99
CA LEU A 168 -7.63 -0.10 -11.17
C LEU A 168 -8.00 -1.09 -10.07
N ILE A 169 -8.19 -0.56 -8.86
CA ILE A 169 -8.61 -1.34 -7.70
C ILE A 169 -9.80 -0.61 -7.06
N ARG A 170 -10.93 -1.31 -7.00
CA ARG A 170 -12.14 -0.82 -6.33
C ARG A 170 -12.22 -1.44 -4.94
N HIS A 171 -12.25 -0.59 -3.91
CA HIS A 171 -12.51 -0.99 -2.53
C HIS A 171 -13.28 0.13 -1.85
N ASN A 172 -12.84 0.62 -0.69
CA ASN A 172 -13.40 1.81 -0.02
C ASN A 172 -13.10 3.10 -0.80
N VAL A 173 -12.10 3.06 -1.63
CA VAL A 173 -11.68 4.08 -2.57
C VAL A 173 -11.40 3.44 -3.92
N LEU A 174 -11.41 4.22 -4.97
CA LEU A 174 -10.87 3.82 -6.27
C LEU A 174 -9.38 4.15 -6.31
N VAL A 175 -8.54 3.14 -6.47
CA VAL A 175 -7.11 3.32 -6.67
C VAL A 175 -6.80 3.14 -8.15
N CYS A 176 -6.09 4.09 -8.73
CA CYS A 176 -5.53 4.02 -10.06
C CYS A 176 -4.01 3.95 -9.97
N GLU A 177 -3.39 2.94 -10.56
CA GLU A 177 -1.96 2.72 -10.56
C GLU A 177 -1.43 2.59 -11.98
N VAL A 178 -0.35 3.31 -12.29
CA VAL A 178 0.42 3.12 -13.52
C VAL A 178 1.85 2.74 -13.14
N THR A 179 2.26 1.57 -13.59
CA THR A 179 3.61 1.03 -13.35
C THR A 179 4.42 1.09 -14.63
N ASP A 180 5.68 1.47 -14.53
CA ASP A 180 6.67 1.40 -15.60
C ASP A 180 8.03 0.91 -15.06
N SER A 181 8.87 0.35 -15.94
CA SER A 181 10.16 -0.25 -15.56
C SER A 181 11.31 0.77 -15.38
N SER A 182 11.02 2.08 -15.33
CA SER A 182 12.05 3.08 -15.09
C SER A 182 12.24 3.38 -13.59
N SER A 183 13.45 3.74 -13.19
CA SER A 183 13.77 4.19 -11.84
C SER A 183 13.71 5.72 -11.65
N THR A 184 13.29 6.46 -12.67
CA THR A 184 13.28 7.91 -12.65
C THR A 184 12.20 8.43 -11.70
N GLN A 185 12.59 9.22 -10.69
CA GLN A 185 11.63 9.85 -9.79
C GLN A 185 10.75 10.86 -10.53
N PRO A 186 9.41 10.80 -10.39
CA PRO A 186 8.53 11.82 -10.89
C PRO A 186 8.80 13.13 -10.13
N ARG A 187 9.08 14.21 -10.89
CA ARG A 187 9.28 15.53 -10.28
C ARG A 187 7.99 16.33 -10.40
N LEU A 188 7.44 16.73 -9.26
CA LEU A 188 6.45 17.81 -9.21
C LEU A 188 7.13 19.10 -9.65
N ARG A 189 7.00 19.47 -10.92
CA ARG A 189 7.37 20.82 -11.36
C ARG A 189 6.13 21.71 -11.19
N ARG A 190 6.27 22.79 -10.43
CA ARG A 190 5.36 23.93 -10.57
C ARG A 190 5.65 24.52 -11.96
N ALA A 191 4.84 24.13 -12.95
CA ALA A 191 4.95 24.67 -14.29
C ALA A 191 4.70 26.18 -14.23
N ARG A 192 5.59 26.97 -14.83
CA ARG A 192 5.29 28.37 -15.16
C ARG A 192 4.14 28.39 -16.18
N THR A 193 3.38 29.46 -16.21
CA THR A 193 2.15 29.63 -17.03
C THR A 193 2.37 29.37 -18.54
N THR A 194 3.61 29.30 -19.00
CA THR A 194 4.01 29.12 -20.40
C THR A 194 4.49 27.70 -20.75
N ASP A 195 4.64 26.79 -19.79
CA ASP A 195 5.12 25.44 -20.06
C ASP A 195 3.96 24.50 -20.41
N GLU A 196 3.93 23.98 -21.63
CA GLU A 196 2.96 22.96 -22.08
C GLU A 196 3.20 21.58 -21.43
N GLY A 197 4.29 21.40 -20.69
CA GLY A 197 4.66 20.17 -19.98
C GLY A 197 4.87 20.37 -18.48
N GLY A 198 4.39 19.43 -17.63
CA GLY A 198 4.67 19.42 -16.20
C GLY A 198 3.47 19.74 -15.30
N ARG A 199 2.28 19.94 -15.86
CA ARG A 199 1.04 20.13 -15.09
C ARG A 199 0.35 18.82 -14.71
N GLY A 200 0.72 17.70 -15.35
CA GLY A 200 0.00 16.44 -15.23
C GLY A 200 -0.07 15.90 -13.79
N LEU A 201 1.05 15.81 -13.10
CA LEU A 201 1.08 15.35 -11.70
C LEU A 201 0.42 16.36 -10.75
N PHE A 202 0.45 17.65 -11.06
CA PHE A 202 -0.30 18.65 -10.30
C PHE A 202 -1.81 18.45 -10.46
N LEU A 203 -2.28 18.14 -11.67
CA LEU A 203 -3.67 17.79 -11.93
C LEU A 203 -4.07 16.52 -11.18
N VAL A 204 -3.22 15.48 -11.22
CA VAL A 204 -3.43 14.25 -10.44
C VAL A 204 -3.57 14.56 -8.93
N ALA A 205 -2.71 15.44 -8.41
CA ALA A 205 -2.76 15.85 -7.01
C ALA A 205 -4.02 16.67 -6.64
N GLN A 206 -4.58 17.40 -7.58
CA GLN A 206 -5.81 18.18 -7.35
C GLN A 206 -7.08 17.33 -7.49
N LEU A 207 -7.09 16.37 -8.42
CA LEU A 207 -8.26 15.56 -8.72
C LEU A 207 -8.31 14.29 -7.87
N GLY A 208 -7.16 13.78 -7.45
CA GLY A 208 -7.06 12.67 -6.51
C GLY A 208 -7.16 13.16 -5.06
N GLY A 209 -7.77 12.38 -4.18
CA GLY A 209 -7.76 12.63 -2.74
C GLY A 209 -6.36 12.44 -2.14
N ARG A 210 -5.67 11.41 -2.59
CA ARG A 210 -4.28 11.08 -2.26
C ARG A 210 -3.56 10.57 -3.50
N TRP A 211 -2.27 10.77 -3.57
CA TRP A 211 -1.45 10.22 -4.63
C TRP A 211 -0.01 10.00 -4.13
N GLY A 212 0.76 9.20 -4.85
CA GLY A 212 2.15 8.96 -4.52
C GLY A 212 2.89 8.18 -5.58
N CYS A 213 4.17 7.93 -5.30
CA CYS A 213 5.03 7.09 -6.10
C CYS A 213 5.74 6.09 -5.20
N ARG A 214 5.73 4.83 -5.57
CA ARG A 214 6.52 3.79 -4.93
C ARG A 214 7.51 3.19 -5.92
N HIS A 215 8.71 2.86 -5.45
CA HIS A 215 9.72 2.17 -6.23
C HIS A 215 9.75 0.70 -5.81
N GLY A 216 9.82 -0.19 -6.80
CA GLY A 216 9.99 -1.62 -6.63
C GLY A 216 11.28 -2.10 -7.27
N GLN A 217 11.54 -3.41 -7.20
CA GLN A 217 12.73 -4.02 -7.82
C GLN A 217 12.78 -3.80 -9.35
N ASN A 218 11.63 -3.74 -10.00
CA ASN A 218 11.50 -3.72 -11.46
C ASN A 218 10.99 -2.38 -12.03
N GLY A 219 11.04 -1.30 -11.25
CA GLY A 219 10.57 0.00 -11.73
C GLY A 219 9.85 0.83 -10.67
N LYS A 220 8.93 1.67 -11.11
CA LYS A 220 8.11 2.50 -10.23
C LYS A 220 6.63 2.38 -10.55
N THR A 221 5.81 2.62 -9.54
CA THR A 221 4.35 2.75 -9.66
C THR A 221 3.94 4.14 -9.18
N ILE A 222 3.24 4.89 -10.02
CA ILE A 222 2.56 6.12 -9.61
C ILE A 222 1.09 5.77 -9.39
N TRP A 223 0.52 6.16 -8.27
CA TRP A 223 -0.84 5.85 -7.89
C TRP A 223 -1.62 7.08 -7.45
N SER A 224 -2.92 7.02 -7.60
CA SER A 224 -3.88 8.02 -7.11
C SER A 224 -5.09 7.32 -6.52
N GLU A 225 -5.63 7.88 -5.42
CA GLU A 225 -6.85 7.42 -4.76
C GLU A 225 -7.97 8.45 -4.96
N GLN A 226 -9.17 7.98 -5.24
CA GLN A 226 -10.38 8.79 -5.33
C GLN A 226 -11.45 8.20 -4.41
N ALA A 227 -12.16 9.05 -3.67
CA ALA A 227 -13.27 8.61 -2.83
C ALA A 227 -14.41 8.10 -3.70
N ILE A 228 -14.90 6.90 -3.43
CA ILE A 228 -16.15 6.38 -3.99
C ILE A 228 -17.28 6.92 -3.12
N GLN A 229 -18.22 7.66 -3.71
CA GLN A 229 -19.41 8.09 -2.99
C GLN A 229 -20.36 6.90 -2.83
N ASP A 230 -20.57 6.46 -1.60
CA ASP A 230 -21.58 5.45 -1.29
C ASP A 230 -22.96 6.01 -1.64
N ARG A 231 -23.63 5.41 -2.61
CA ARG A 231 -25.02 5.72 -2.99
C ARG A 231 -26.06 5.26 -1.96
N GLY A 232 -25.63 4.85 -0.76
CA GLY A 232 -26.53 4.45 0.32
C GLY A 232 -25.80 3.88 1.53
N GLY A 233 -25.68 4.67 2.60
CA GLY A 233 -25.30 4.18 3.92
C GLY A 233 -24.21 5.00 4.60
N SER A 234 -24.56 5.56 5.75
CA SER A 234 -23.79 6.12 6.86
C SER A 234 -22.28 6.39 6.65
N ARG A 235 -21.93 7.66 6.63
CA ARG A 235 -20.56 8.17 6.76
C ARG A 235 -19.88 7.56 8.01
N GLN A 236 -18.98 6.61 7.83
CA GLN A 236 -17.95 6.37 8.81
C GLN A 236 -16.84 7.42 8.59
N SER A 237 -16.85 8.44 9.43
CA SER A 237 -15.79 9.44 9.51
C SER A 237 -14.55 8.77 10.11
N TYR A 238 -13.48 8.67 9.31
CA TYR A 238 -12.16 8.32 9.83
C TYR A 238 -11.59 9.53 10.59
N PRO A 239 -10.98 9.33 11.76
CA PRO A 239 -10.24 10.40 12.43
C PRO A 239 -9.04 10.80 11.57
N GLN A 240 -8.87 12.09 11.37
CA GLN A 240 -7.67 12.67 10.78
C GLN A 240 -6.52 12.49 11.78
N LEU A 241 -5.41 11.87 11.34
CA LEU A 241 -4.13 11.85 12.05
C LEU A 241 -3.34 13.12 11.76
#